data_47f0af88ca3607356cfb849b336885f0
#
_entry.id   47f0af88ca3607356cfb849b336885f0
#
_cell.length_a   1.000
_cell.length_b   1.000
_cell.length_c   1.000
_cell.angle_alpha   90.00
_cell.angle_beta   90.00
_cell.angle_gamma   90.00
#
_symmetry.space_group_name_H-M   'P 1'
#
loop_
_entity.id
_entity.type
_entity.pdbx_description
1 polymer ?
#
loop_
_entity_poly.entity_id
_entity_poly.type
_entity_poly.pdbx_seq_one_letter_code
_entity_poly.pdbx_strand_id
1 'polypeptide(L)'
;MSKEILLAAEAVSNEKLLPREKIFEALESAIALSTKKKYDYETDIRVSINPKTGEFDTFRRWLVVDEVKVPTKEMTLEAAQFEDPNVQLGDYVEDQIESIAFDRIAMQTARQVISTKIREAERAKVVEQFRSEEGKIVTGTVKKVNRESIILDLGNKAEAVIMREDMLPRENFRPGDRVRGVLYKVNPESKTAQLFVTRAKPEMLIELFRIEVPEIGEEMLEIRGAARDPGSRAKIAVKSNDKRIDPVGACVGMRGARVQAITNELGGERVDIVLWDDNPAQYVINAMAPADVTSIIVDEDNHSMDIAVNADNLAQAIGRNGQNVRLATQLTGWTLNVMTTEQLNEKHQAEDTKVLNLFMDKLGLDEEFAQILVDEGFTSLEEVAYVPVSELTAIDGLEDEDLIEELQSRAKDAITAAAAAEEEALKKANIEDRLLNLEGMNRHIAFKLAEKQITTLEELAEQGVDDLADIEELTAEQAADFIMAARNICWFSEE
;
A
#
# COMPACT_ATOMS: atom_id res chain seq x y z
N MET A 1 -32.40 -1.62 47.62
CA MET A 1 -31.51 -2.11 46.53
C MET A 1 -32.21 -2.07 45.18
N SER A 2 -33.31 -2.79 44.96
CA SER A 2 -33.99 -2.78 43.61
C SER A 2 -34.51 -1.42 43.18
N LYS A 3 -35.02 -0.60 44.10
CA LYS A 3 -35.45 0.79 43.78
C LYS A 3 -34.29 1.73 43.40
N GLU A 4 -33.13 1.51 43.96
CA GLU A 4 -31.94 2.33 43.67
C GLU A 4 -31.40 2.11 42.24
N ILE A 5 -31.48 0.85 41.77
CA ILE A 5 -31.10 0.52 40.37
C ILE A 5 -32.07 1.17 39.39
N LEU A 6 -33.37 1.13 39.65
CA LEU A 6 -34.38 1.77 38.80
C LEU A 6 -34.22 3.28 38.79
N LEU A 7 -33.99 3.91 39.95
CA LEU A 7 -33.74 5.36 40.06
C LEU A 7 -32.43 5.76 39.33
N ALA A 8 -31.38 4.96 39.45
CA ALA A 8 -30.13 5.19 38.74
C ALA A 8 -30.31 5.08 37.23
N ALA A 9 -31.03 4.05 36.77
CA ALA A 9 -31.33 3.88 35.36
C ALA A 9 -32.18 5.03 34.79
N GLU A 10 -33.16 5.49 35.56
CA GLU A 10 -34.04 6.60 35.16
C GLU A 10 -33.29 7.96 35.10
N ALA A 11 -32.48 8.21 36.12
CA ALA A 11 -31.63 9.44 36.13
C ALA A 11 -30.67 9.51 34.93
N VAL A 12 -30.01 8.41 34.59
CA VAL A 12 -29.08 8.34 33.47
C VAL A 12 -29.83 8.37 32.14
N SER A 13 -31.02 7.74 32.04
CA SER A 13 -31.85 7.80 30.84
C SER A 13 -32.27 9.24 30.50
N ASN A 14 -32.70 9.97 31.52
CA ASN A 14 -33.11 11.38 31.34
C ASN A 14 -31.95 12.30 31.09
N GLU A 15 -30.78 12.06 31.72
CA GLU A 15 -29.57 12.90 31.49
C GLU A 15 -28.96 12.68 30.11
N LYS A 16 -28.97 11.47 29.58
CA LYS A 16 -28.22 11.09 28.35
C LYS A 16 -29.12 10.79 27.14
N LEU A 17 -30.46 10.84 27.28
CA LEU A 17 -31.45 10.53 26.26
C LEU A 17 -31.26 9.16 25.60
N LEU A 18 -30.89 8.16 26.40
CA LEU A 18 -30.68 6.78 25.94
C LEU A 18 -31.89 5.90 26.24
N PRO A 19 -32.15 4.85 25.40
CA PRO A 19 -33.12 3.83 25.68
C PRO A 19 -32.81 3.11 27.01
N ARG A 20 -33.82 2.87 27.84
CA ARG A 20 -33.68 2.19 29.13
C ARG A 20 -32.98 0.83 29.02
N GLU A 21 -33.24 0.08 27.95
CA GLU A 21 -32.65 -1.24 27.68
C GLU A 21 -31.13 -1.19 27.67
N LYS A 22 -30.53 -0.23 26.90
CA LYS A 22 -29.07 -0.06 26.86
C LYS A 22 -28.45 0.34 28.20
N ILE A 23 -29.21 1.02 29.03
CA ILE A 23 -28.75 1.37 30.39
C ILE A 23 -28.75 0.16 31.28
N PHE A 24 -29.77 -0.71 31.19
CA PHE A 24 -29.80 -1.97 31.93
C PHE A 24 -28.67 -2.89 31.51
N GLU A 25 -28.37 -3.06 30.20
CA GLU A 25 -27.20 -3.80 29.70
C GLU A 25 -25.88 -3.28 30.29
N ALA A 26 -25.75 -1.97 30.38
CA ALA A 26 -24.56 -1.34 30.96
C ALA A 26 -24.47 -1.54 32.46
N LEU A 27 -25.59 -1.51 33.18
CA LEU A 27 -25.66 -1.82 34.61
C LEU A 27 -25.35 -3.30 34.90
N GLU A 28 -25.88 -4.22 34.11
CA GLU A 28 -25.56 -5.66 34.15
C GLU A 28 -24.07 -5.89 33.98
N SER A 29 -23.48 -5.27 32.94
CA SER A 29 -22.04 -5.33 32.71
C SER A 29 -21.19 -4.76 33.85
N ALA A 30 -21.66 -3.68 34.47
CA ALA A 30 -20.97 -3.05 35.60
C ALA A 30 -21.01 -3.91 36.87
N ILE A 31 -22.18 -4.51 37.19
CA ILE A 31 -22.34 -5.42 38.32
C ILE A 31 -21.52 -6.69 38.08
N ALA A 32 -21.54 -7.24 36.85
CA ALA A 32 -20.70 -8.36 36.47
C ALA A 32 -19.22 -8.08 36.69
N LEU A 33 -18.74 -6.89 36.28
CA LEU A 33 -17.36 -6.48 36.47
C LEU A 33 -16.98 -6.31 37.95
N SER A 34 -17.89 -5.78 38.76
CA SER A 34 -17.70 -5.67 40.23
C SER A 34 -17.67 -7.05 40.87
N THR A 35 -18.50 -7.99 40.40
CA THR A 35 -18.52 -9.37 40.87
C THR A 35 -17.24 -10.11 40.49
N LYS A 36 -16.75 -9.94 39.28
CA LYS A 36 -15.46 -10.50 38.85
C LYS A 36 -14.29 -10.07 39.73
N LYS A 37 -14.27 -8.83 40.20
CA LYS A 37 -13.23 -8.35 41.13
C LYS A 37 -13.25 -9.09 42.49
N LYS A 38 -14.39 -9.62 42.91
CA LYS A 38 -14.54 -10.36 44.18
C LYS A 38 -14.18 -11.84 44.01
N TYR A 39 -14.45 -12.45 42.85
CA TYR A 39 -14.33 -13.90 42.62
C TYR A 39 -13.10 -14.33 41.83
N ASP A 40 -12.11 -13.49 41.54
CA ASP A 40 -11.03 -13.62 40.60
C ASP A 40 -11.41 -13.15 39.19
N TYR A 41 -10.53 -12.33 38.60
CA TYR A 41 -10.75 -11.71 37.28
C TYR A 41 -10.91 -12.70 36.12
N GLU A 42 -10.53 -13.96 36.32
CA GLU A 42 -10.59 -14.98 35.27
C GLU A 42 -11.94 -15.67 35.11
N THR A 43 -12.91 -15.42 36.02
CA THR A 43 -14.26 -16.00 35.91
C THR A 43 -15.11 -15.23 34.89
N ASP A 44 -15.97 -15.93 34.17
CA ASP A 44 -17.01 -15.30 33.33
C ASP A 44 -18.32 -15.21 34.10
N ILE A 45 -18.86 -13.98 34.22
CA ILE A 45 -20.05 -13.67 35.04
C ILE A 45 -21.05 -12.92 34.18
N ARG A 46 -22.28 -13.37 34.20
CA ARG A 46 -23.46 -12.72 33.63
C ARG A 46 -24.38 -12.25 34.72
N VAL A 47 -24.91 -11.05 34.59
CA VAL A 47 -25.95 -10.51 35.47
C VAL A 47 -27.19 -10.24 34.64
N SER A 48 -28.35 -10.56 35.19
CA SER A 48 -29.65 -10.28 34.57
C SER A 48 -30.48 -9.42 35.50
N ILE A 49 -30.87 -8.21 35.04
CA ILE A 49 -31.68 -7.26 35.81
C ILE A 49 -33.13 -7.30 35.30
N ASN A 50 -34.08 -7.46 36.20
CA ASN A 50 -35.47 -7.31 35.83
C ASN A 50 -35.82 -5.82 35.68
N PRO A 51 -36.18 -5.33 34.49
CA PRO A 51 -36.44 -3.90 34.27
C PRO A 51 -37.67 -3.35 34.98
N LYS A 52 -38.54 -4.21 35.46
CA LYS A 52 -39.77 -3.82 36.18
C LYS A 52 -39.58 -3.75 37.70
N THR A 53 -38.84 -4.70 38.25
CA THR A 53 -38.65 -4.83 39.72
C THR A 53 -37.32 -4.24 40.18
N GLY A 54 -36.32 -4.19 39.32
CA GLY A 54 -34.95 -3.81 39.63
C GLY A 54 -34.18 -4.87 40.40
N GLU A 55 -34.75 -6.07 40.55
CA GLU A 55 -34.07 -7.24 41.11
C GLU A 55 -33.12 -7.81 40.08
N PHE A 56 -32.01 -8.37 40.52
CA PHE A 56 -31.02 -8.95 39.62
C PHE A 56 -30.46 -10.26 40.14
N ASP A 57 -30.23 -11.17 39.25
CA ASP A 57 -29.58 -12.45 39.47
C ASP A 57 -28.21 -12.47 38.84
N THR A 58 -27.28 -13.14 39.51
CA THR A 58 -25.90 -13.26 39.06
C THR A 58 -25.59 -14.71 38.75
N PHE A 59 -25.03 -14.94 37.56
CA PHE A 59 -24.69 -16.28 37.07
C PHE A 59 -23.20 -16.32 36.76
N ARG A 60 -22.55 -17.37 37.18
CA ARG A 60 -21.24 -17.79 36.69
C ARG A 60 -21.48 -18.67 35.47
N ARG A 61 -20.71 -18.47 34.42
CA ARG A 61 -20.87 -19.23 33.18
C ARG A 61 -19.56 -19.79 32.70
N TRP A 62 -19.65 -20.92 32.01
CA TRP A 62 -18.55 -21.59 31.37
C TRP A 62 -18.92 -21.82 29.88
N LEU A 63 -17.99 -21.54 29.01
CA LEU A 63 -18.11 -21.85 27.58
C LEU A 63 -17.82 -23.34 27.38
N VAL A 64 -18.67 -24.04 26.66
CA VAL A 64 -18.48 -25.45 26.32
C VAL A 64 -17.56 -25.56 25.15
N VAL A 65 -16.39 -26.16 25.34
CA VAL A 65 -15.33 -26.35 24.36
C VAL A 65 -14.92 -27.82 24.27
N ASP A 66 -14.28 -28.21 23.17
CA ASP A 66 -13.69 -29.54 23.01
C ASP A 66 -12.50 -29.72 23.95
N GLU A 67 -11.62 -28.72 23.99
CA GLU A 67 -10.40 -28.74 24.77
C GLU A 67 -10.32 -27.50 25.67
N VAL A 68 -10.22 -27.71 26.98
CA VAL A 68 -10.22 -26.65 28.00
C VAL A 68 -8.85 -26.00 28.04
N LYS A 69 -8.76 -24.74 27.65
CA LYS A 69 -7.55 -23.91 27.79
C LYS A 69 -7.55 -23.10 29.09
N VAL A 70 -8.72 -22.61 29.50
CA VAL A 70 -8.91 -21.79 30.72
C VAL A 70 -9.99 -22.42 31.61
N PRO A 71 -9.62 -23.25 32.58
CA PRO A 71 -10.59 -23.99 33.43
C PRO A 71 -11.57 -23.12 34.18
N THR A 72 -11.28 -21.84 34.39
CA THR A 72 -12.14 -20.89 35.08
C THR A 72 -13.29 -20.36 34.21
N LYS A 73 -13.19 -20.47 32.86
CA LYS A 73 -14.18 -19.96 31.89
C LYS A 73 -14.71 -21.01 30.93
N GLU A 74 -14.06 -22.17 30.88
CA GLU A 74 -14.32 -23.21 29.88
C GLU A 74 -14.60 -24.55 30.59
N MET A 75 -15.43 -25.37 29.97
CA MET A 75 -15.66 -26.75 30.37
C MET A 75 -15.77 -27.66 29.15
N THR A 76 -15.51 -28.94 29.34
CA THR A 76 -15.65 -29.93 28.28
C THR A 76 -17.11 -30.22 27.98
N LEU A 77 -17.41 -30.66 26.76
CA LEU A 77 -18.74 -31.07 26.36
C LEU A 77 -19.28 -32.23 27.22
N GLU A 78 -18.41 -33.18 27.58
CA GLU A 78 -18.79 -34.32 28.44
C GLU A 78 -19.24 -33.86 29.83
N ALA A 79 -18.54 -32.89 30.41
CA ALA A 79 -18.91 -32.33 31.72
C ALA A 79 -20.21 -31.51 31.63
N ALA A 80 -20.40 -30.75 30.56
CA ALA A 80 -21.62 -29.96 30.32
C ALA A 80 -22.85 -30.85 30.11
N GLN A 81 -22.74 -31.94 29.35
CA GLN A 81 -23.81 -32.88 29.07
C GLN A 81 -24.24 -33.71 30.31
N PHE A 82 -23.41 -33.77 31.36
CA PHE A 82 -23.78 -34.40 32.62
C PHE A 82 -24.87 -33.61 33.35
N GLU A 83 -24.89 -32.28 33.19
CA GLU A 83 -25.91 -31.40 33.80
C GLU A 83 -27.12 -31.20 32.86
N ASP A 84 -26.88 -30.95 31.57
CA ASP A 84 -27.94 -30.82 30.55
C ASP A 84 -27.54 -31.57 29.27
N PRO A 85 -28.24 -32.70 28.96
CA PRO A 85 -27.96 -33.53 27.80
C PRO A 85 -28.07 -32.83 26.41
N ASN A 86 -28.71 -31.65 26.35
CA ASN A 86 -28.97 -30.95 25.10
C ASN A 86 -27.90 -29.91 24.75
N VAL A 87 -26.90 -29.70 25.59
CA VAL A 87 -25.85 -28.70 25.40
C VAL A 87 -24.94 -29.10 24.25
N GLN A 88 -24.60 -28.12 23.42
CA GLN A 88 -23.71 -28.25 22.26
C GLN A 88 -22.42 -27.46 22.45
N LEU A 89 -21.42 -27.75 21.62
CA LEU A 89 -20.18 -26.97 21.56
C LEU A 89 -20.49 -25.51 21.25
N GLY A 90 -19.92 -24.60 22.04
CA GLY A 90 -20.15 -23.15 21.92
C GLY A 90 -21.30 -22.63 22.78
N ASP A 91 -22.08 -23.50 23.46
CA ASP A 91 -23.08 -23.07 24.41
C ASP A 91 -22.44 -22.67 25.74
N TYR A 92 -23.22 -21.99 26.57
CA TYR A 92 -22.82 -21.62 27.93
C TYR A 92 -23.61 -22.43 28.96
N VAL A 93 -22.91 -23.01 29.93
CA VAL A 93 -23.50 -23.56 31.14
C VAL A 93 -23.45 -22.49 32.22
N GLU A 94 -24.57 -22.24 32.90
CA GLU A 94 -24.71 -21.17 33.87
C GLU A 94 -25.09 -21.74 35.23
N ASP A 95 -24.42 -21.30 36.29
CA ASP A 95 -24.77 -21.59 37.69
C ASP A 95 -25.05 -20.29 38.44
N GLN A 96 -26.17 -20.26 39.17
CA GLN A 96 -26.57 -19.07 39.93
C GLN A 96 -25.71 -18.93 41.17
N ILE A 97 -25.05 -17.80 41.30
CA ILE A 97 -24.20 -17.47 42.44
C ILE A 97 -24.83 -16.35 43.28
N GLU A 98 -24.39 -16.23 44.55
CA GLU A 98 -24.84 -15.17 45.41
C GLU A 98 -24.55 -13.80 44.86
N SER A 99 -25.59 -12.98 44.63
CA SER A 99 -25.49 -11.63 44.13
C SER A 99 -24.83 -10.70 45.11
N ILE A 100 -23.86 -9.93 44.65
CA ILE A 100 -23.22 -8.90 45.49
C ILE A 100 -24.17 -7.73 45.69
N ALA A 101 -24.22 -7.19 46.90
CA ALA A 101 -24.98 -5.98 47.17
C ALA A 101 -24.55 -4.84 46.28
N PHE A 102 -25.54 -4.14 45.69
CA PHE A 102 -25.29 -2.96 44.88
C PHE A 102 -24.86 -1.79 45.78
N ASP A 103 -23.56 -1.71 45.99
CA ASP A 103 -22.94 -0.75 46.88
C ASP A 103 -22.45 0.51 46.14
N ARG A 104 -21.80 1.41 46.86
CA ARG A 104 -21.26 2.65 46.29
C ARG A 104 -20.19 2.42 45.24
N ILE A 105 -19.43 1.31 45.32
CA ILE A 105 -18.37 0.94 44.39
C ILE A 105 -19.01 0.43 43.10
N ALA A 106 -20.03 -0.44 43.20
CA ALA A 106 -20.80 -0.93 42.06
C ALA A 106 -21.47 0.24 41.31
N MET A 107 -22.04 1.21 42.02
CA MET A 107 -22.63 2.43 41.42
C MET A 107 -21.58 3.27 40.66
N GLN A 108 -20.38 3.43 41.20
CA GLN A 108 -19.30 4.17 40.54
C GLN A 108 -18.81 3.44 39.30
N THR A 109 -18.64 2.11 39.37
CA THR A 109 -18.27 1.26 38.23
C THR A 109 -19.37 1.30 37.16
N ALA A 110 -20.65 1.25 37.55
CA ALA A 110 -21.76 1.39 36.61
C ALA A 110 -21.72 2.70 35.85
N ARG A 111 -21.53 3.82 36.52
CA ARG A 111 -21.38 5.13 35.84
C ARG A 111 -20.22 5.16 34.84
N GLN A 112 -19.11 4.53 35.18
CA GLN A 112 -17.95 4.44 34.29
C GLN A 112 -18.26 3.56 33.07
N VAL A 113 -18.86 2.39 33.24
CA VAL A 113 -19.25 1.48 32.16
C VAL A 113 -20.28 2.14 31.25
N ILE A 114 -21.31 2.78 31.82
CA ILE A 114 -22.29 3.54 31.03
C ILE A 114 -21.60 4.64 30.20
N SER A 115 -20.75 5.42 30.84
CA SER A 115 -19.99 6.48 30.10
C SER A 115 -19.15 5.92 28.97
N THR A 116 -18.55 4.74 29.17
CA THR A 116 -17.77 4.05 28.13
C THR A 116 -18.68 3.56 26.99
N LYS A 117 -19.80 2.90 27.33
CA LYS A 117 -20.78 2.42 26.34
C LYS A 117 -21.40 3.55 25.51
N ILE A 118 -21.69 4.69 26.14
CA ILE A 118 -22.16 5.89 25.44
C ILE A 118 -21.12 6.36 24.43
N ARG A 119 -19.85 6.47 24.86
CA ARG A 119 -18.76 6.87 23.96
C ARG A 119 -18.58 5.89 22.81
N GLU A 120 -18.67 4.60 23.06
CA GLU A 120 -18.63 3.56 22.02
C GLU A 120 -19.78 3.73 21.01
N ALA A 121 -21.00 3.94 21.48
CA ALA A 121 -22.17 4.16 20.64
C ALA A 121 -22.06 5.49 19.83
N GLU A 122 -21.59 6.58 20.46
CA GLU A 122 -21.31 7.85 19.76
C GLU A 122 -20.24 7.66 18.69
N ARG A 123 -19.18 6.91 18.97
CA ARG A 123 -18.12 6.58 18.02
C ARG A 123 -18.64 5.75 16.84
N ALA A 124 -19.40 4.69 17.12
CA ALA A 124 -20.00 3.87 16.06
C ALA A 124 -20.88 4.70 15.13
N LYS A 125 -21.66 5.63 15.69
CA LYS A 125 -22.49 6.55 14.89
C LYS A 125 -21.64 7.50 14.02
N VAL A 126 -20.55 8.02 14.56
CA VAL A 126 -19.61 8.85 13.79
C VAL A 126 -18.99 8.05 12.65
N VAL A 127 -18.53 6.83 12.91
CA VAL A 127 -17.98 5.94 11.87
C VAL A 127 -18.99 5.69 10.76
N GLU A 128 -20.22 5.37 11.09
CA GLU A 128 -21.27 5.11 10.10
C GLU A 128 -21.59 6.35 9.26
N GLN A 129 -21.67 7.52 9.89
CA GLN A 129 -21.92 8.79 9.21
C GLN A 129 -20.81 9.14 8.23
N PHE A 130 -19.54 8.93 8.59
CA PHE A 130 -18.40 9.33 7.77
C PHE A 130 -17.88 8.24 6.82
N ARG A 131 -18.40 7.02 6.89
CA ARG A 131 -18.01 5.93 5.99
C ARG A 131 -18.28 6.25 4.51
N SER A 132 -19.36 6.95 4.21
CA SER A 132 -19.69 7.40 2.85
C SER A 132 -18.91 8.64 2.39
N GLU A 133 -18.21 9.28 3.31
CA GLU A 133 -17.36 10.46 3.04
C GLU A 133 -15.89 10.10 2.89
N GLU A 134 -15.53 8.83 3.06
CA GLU A 134 -14.17 8.35 2.82
C GLU A 134 -13.77 8.59 1.37
N GLY A 135 -12.58 9.15 1.15
CA GLY A 135 -12.09 9.60 -0.15
C GLY A 135 -12.48 11.03 -0.52
N LYS A 136 -13.36 11.71 0.24
CA LYS A 136 -13.81 13.07 -0.08
C LYS A 136 -13.16 14.12 0.82
N ILE A 137 -13.21 15.37 0.36
CA ILE A 137 -12.77 16.52 1.15
C ILE A 137 -13.75 16.79 2.29
N VAL A 138 -13.22 16.81 3.50
CA VAL A 138 -13.91 17.29 4.69
C VAL A 138 -13.31 18.61 5.15
N THR A 139 -14.12 19.43 5.79
CA THR A 139 -13.69 20.71 6.36
C THR A 139 -13.91 20.68 7.86
N GLY A 140 -12.87 20.96 8.63
CA GLY A 140 -12.94 21.02 10.08
C GLY A 140 -12.32 22.29 10.64
N THR A 141 -12.61 22.54 11.92
CA THR A 141 -11.96 23.61 12.68
C THR A 141 -10.91 23.00 13.61
N VAL A 142 -9.72 23.55 13.64
CA VAL A 142 -8.65 23.09 14.53
C VAL A 142 -9.06 23.25 15.98
N LYS A 143 -9.21 22.13 16.68
CA LYS A 143 -9.54 22.11 18.11
C LYS A 143 -8.29 22.13 18.98
N LYS A 144 -7.28 21.34 18.59
CA LYS A 144 -6.04 21.21 19.35
C LYS A 144 -4.88 20.91 18.41
N VAL A 145 -3.74 21.51 18.70
CA VAL A 145 -2.47 21.24 18.00
C VAL A 145 -1.53 20.54 18.97
N ASN A 146 -1.06 19.36 18.62
CA ASN A 146 -0.03 18.61 19.32
C ASN A 146 1.27 18.66 18.50
N ARG A 147 2.35 18.10 19.04
CA ARG A 147 3.64 18.03 18.34
C ARG A 147 3.58 17.16 17.08
N GLU A 148 2.81 16.08 17.09
CA GLU A 148 2.76 15.04 16.05
C GLU A 148 1.44 15.00 15.29
N SER A 149 0.44 15.77 15.72
CA SER A 149 -0.89 15.73 15.10
C SER A 149 -1.71 16.97 15.39
N ILE A 150 -2.71 17.19 14.55
CA ILE A 150 -3.74 18.21 14.73
C ILE A 150 -5.08 17.52 14.86
N ILE A 151 -5.88 17.95 15.81
CA ILE A 151 -7.25 17.46 15.99
C ILE A 151 -8.20 18.49 15.39
N LEU A 152 -9.00 18.03 14.44
CA LEU A 152 -10.05 18.82 13.79
C LEU A 152 -11.41 18.46 14.40
N ASP A 153 -12.23 19.46 14.60
CA ASP A 153 -13.66 19.31 14.87
C ASP A 153 -14.43 19.41 13.54
N LEU A 154 -15.05 18.32 13.13
CA LEU A 154 -15.87 18.25 11.92
C LEU A 154 -17.35 18.57 12.20
N GLY A 155 -17.72 18.91 13.43
CA GLY A 155 -19.09 19.09 13.88
C GLY A 155 -19.73 17.78 14.36
N ASN A 156 -20.92 17.87 14.97
CA ASN A 156 -21.69 16.71 15.49
C ASN A 156 -20.90 15.78 16.44
N LYS A 157 -19.94 16.33 17.19
CA LYS A 157 -19.01 15.59 18.06
C LYS A 157 -18.02 14.67 17.31
N ALA A 158 -17.91 14.82 15.99
CA ALA A 158 -16.94 14.08 15.20
C ALA A 158 -15.58 14.80 15.23
N GLU A 159 -14.57 14.07 15.66
CA GLU A 159 -13.18 14.54 15.68
C GLU A 159 -12.36 13.76 14.65
N ALA A 160 -11.58 14.47 13.84
CA ALA A 160 -10.62 13.90 12.92
C ALA A 160 -9.20 14.28 13.32
N VAL A 161 -8.26 13.47 12.91
CA VAL A 161 -6.84 13.69 13.16
C VAL A 161 -6.10 13.87 11.83
N ILE A 162 -5.22 14.88 11.78
CA ILE A 162 -4.18 14.99 10.75
C ILE A 162 -2.86 14.70 11.42
N MET A 163 -2.19 13.64 10.98
CA MET A 163 -0.84 13.32 11.46
C MET A 163 0.18 14.29 10.84
N ARG A 164 1.35 14.41 11.44
CA ARG A 164 2.37 15.36 10.95
C ARG A 164 2.85 15.00 9.53
N GLU A 165 2.93 13.75 9.21
CA GLU A 165 3.25 13.23 7.88
C GLU A 165 2.17 13.53 6.82
N ASP A 166 0.91 13.71 7.26
CA ASP A 166 -0.24 14.06 6.43
C ASP A 166 -0.44 15.57 6.25
N MET A 167 0.43 16.38 6.85
CA MET A 167 0.43 17.85 6.74
C MET A 167 1.39 18.29 5.63
N LEU A 168 1.17 19.49 5.08
CA LEU A 168 2.14 20.08 4.16
C LEU A 168 3.35 20.62 4.95
N PRO A 169 4.58 20.49 4.40
CA PRO A 169 5.74 21.14 4.98
C PRO A 169 5.52 22.64 5.07
N ARG A 170 5.78 23.27 6.20
CA ARG A 170 5.60 24.70 6.48
C ARG A 170 4.19 25.15 6.83
N GLU A 171 3.18 24.27 6.86
CA GLU A 171 1.88 24.65 7.44
C GLU A 171 1.95 24.73 8.96
N ASN A 172 1.43 25.83 9.49
CA ASN A 172 1.31 26.04 10.93
C ASN A 172 -0.12 26.46 11.23
N PHE A 173 -0.86 25.56 11.82
CA PHE A 173 -2.24 25.81 12.22
C PHE A 173 -2.33 26.25 13.69
N ARG A 174 -3.36 27.04 13.96
CA ARG A 174 -3.72 27.47 15.32
C ARG A 174 -5.12 26.97 15.67
N PRO A 175 -5.42 26.76 16.94
CA PRO A 175 -6.80 26.49 17.35
C PRO A 175 -7.75 27.57 16.84
N GLY A 176 -8.84 27.14 16.19
CA GLY A 176 -9.81 28.01 15.54
C GLY A 176 -9.65 28.15 14.03
N ASP A 177 -8.51 27.75 13.44
CA ASP A 177 -8.33 27.80 12.00
C ASP A 177 -9.23 26.76 11.30
N ARG A 178 -9.72 27.11 10.11
CA ARG A 178 -10.46 26.17 9.25
C ARG A 178 -9.49 25.45 8.33
N VAL A 179 -9.57 24.12 8.30
CA VAL A 179 -8.70 23.27 7.51
C VAL A 179 -9.54 22.33 6.66
N ARG A 180 -9.17 22.21 5.39
CA ARG A 180 -9.68 21.22 4.46
C ARG A 180 -8.68 20.07 4.33
N GLY A 181 -9.17 18.86 4.18
CA GLY A 181 -8.35 17.70 3.88
C GLY A 181 -9.20 16.55 3.42
N VAL A 182 -8.59 15.53 2.84
CA VAL A 182 -9.29 14.32 2.43
C VAL A 182 -9.36 13.35 3.60
N LEU A 183 -10.56 12.85 3.87
CA LEU A 183 -10.78 11.76 4.80
C LEU A 183 -10.33 10.45 4.13
N TYR A 184 -9.08 10.02 4.40
CA TYR A 184 -8.51 8.87 3.70
C TYR A 184 -8.71 7.54 4.42
N LYS A 185 -9.08 7.59 5.71
CA LYS A 185 -9.27 6.37 6.50
C LYS A 185 -10.27 6.59 7.62
N VAL A 186 -11.23 5.67 7.72
CA VAL A 186 -12.17 5.56 8.85
C VAL A 186 -11.86 4.27 9.62
N ASN A 187 -11.36 4.38 10.84
CA ASN A 187 -10.98 3.25 11.68
C ASN A 187 -11.92 3.10 12.88
N PRO A 188 -12.87 2.16 12.86
CA PRO A 188 -13.84 1.94 13.93
C PRO A 188 -13.20 1.46 15.25
N GLU A 189 -12.09 0.75 15.16
CA GLU A 189 -11.44 0.12 16.33
C GLU A 189 -10.53 1.07 17.10
N SER A 190 -10.21 2.22 16.53
CA SER A 190 -9.33 3.19 17.18
C SER A 190 -9.94 3.76 18.47
N LYS A 191 -9.18 3.68 19.55
CA LYS A 191 -9.59 4.22 20.87
C LYS A 191 -9.42 5.74 20.96
N THR A 192 -8.61 6.35 20.09
CA THR A 192 -8.29 7.79 20.13
C THR A 192 -9.10 8.57 19.11
N ALA A 193 -8.72 8.50 17.84
CA ALA A 193 -9.42 9.13 16.74
C ALA A 193 -9.83 8.07 15.71
N GLN A 194 -11.00 8.22 15.14
CA GLN A 194 -11.57 7.28 14.19
C GLN A 194 -11.44 7.76 12.75
N LEU A 195 -11.32 9.07 12.57
CA LEU A 195 -11.27 9.73 11.29
C LEU A 195 -9.87 10.27 11.05
N PHE A 196 -9.24 9.84 9.95
CA PHE A 196 -7.90 10.27 9.57
C PHE A 196 -7.98 11.09 8.29
N VAL A 197 -7.45 12.30 8.36
CA VAL A 197 -7.50 13.29 7.29
C VAL A 197 -6.09 13.60 6.82
N THR A 198 -5.90 13.70 5.52
CA THR A 198 -4.62 14.05 4.89
C THR A 198 -4.72 15.30 4.04
N ARG A 199 -3.62 16.03 3.97
CA ARG A 199 -3.39 17.12 3.01
C ARG A 199 -2.21 16.82 2.08
N ALA A 200 -1.42 15.80 2.41
CA ALA A 200 -0.18 15.45 1.71
C ALA A 200 -0.39 14.45 0.57
N LYS A 201 -1.37 13.56 0.68
CA LYS A 201 -1.59 12.48 -0.31
C LYS A 201 -2.12 13.00 -1.66
N PRO A 202 -1.90 12.23 -2.77
CA PRO A 202 -2.38 12.59 -4.11
C PRO A 202 -3.89 12.81 -4.19
N GLU A 203 -4.68 12.08 -3.40
CA GLU A 203 -6.14 12.18 -3.36
C GLU A 203 -6.62 13.58 -3.01
N MET A 204 -5.86 14.33 -2.20
CA MET A 204 -6.18 15.72 -1.91
C MET A 204 -6.16 16.60 -3.16
N LEU A 205 -5.18 16.40 -4.03
CA LEU A 205 -5.09 17.13 -5.31
C LEU A 205 -6.24 16.74 -6.24
N ILE A 206 -6.55 15.45 -6.36
CA ILE A 206 -7.63 14.92 -7.19
C ILE A 206 -8.98 15.51 -6.77
N GLU A 207 -9.27 15.51 -5.49
CA GLU A 207 -10.54 16.04 -4.97
C GLU A 207 -10.65 17.57 -5.13
N LEU A 208 -9.54 18.30 -4.99
CA LEU A 208 -9.53 19.73 -5.28
C LEU A 208 -9.84 20.02 -6.75
N PHE A 209 -9.29 19.24 -7.68
CA PHE A 209 -9.63 19.36 -9.10
C PHE A 209 -11.10 19.02 -9.38
N ARG A 210 -11.67 18.02 -8.71
CA ARG A 210 -13.11 17.72 -8.85
C ARG A 210 -14.03 18.87 -8.41
N ILE A 211 -13.60 19.62 -7.42
CA ILE A 211 -14.36 20.78 -6.92
C ILE A 211 -14.19 21.98 -7.83
N GLU A 212 -12.97 22.27 -8.26
CA GLU A 212 -12.65 23.50 -9.02
C GLU A 212 -12.95 23.38 -10.53
N VAL A 213 -13.02 22.16 -11.07
CA VAL A 213 -13.21 21.86 -12.49
C VAL A 213 -14.54 21.10 -12.68
N PRO A 214 -15.65 21.81 -12.95
CA PRO A 214 -16.98 21.18 -13.08
C PRO A 214 -17.02 20.09 -14.17
N GLU A 215 -16.24 20.25 -15.23
CA GLU A 215 -16.15 19.33 -16.36
C GLU A 215 -15.71 17.92 -15.93
N ILE A 216 -15.03 17.79 -14.78
CA ILE A 216 -14.68 16.49 -14.18
C ILE A 216 -15.91 15.88 -13.52
N GLY A 217 -16.71 16.69 -12.82
CA GLY A 217 -17.96 16.24 -12.20
C GLY A 217 -19.03 15.82 -13.22
N GLU A 218 -18.99 16.41 -14.44
CA GLU A 218 -19.86 16.09 -15.56
C GLU A 218 -19.33 14.93 -16.44
N GLU A 219 -18.25 14.25 -16.01
CA GLU A 219 -17.61 13.13 -16.72
C GLU A 219 -17.07 13.46 -18.12
N MET A 220 -16.97 14.75 -18.47
CA MET A 220 -16.36 15.21 -19.72
C MET A 220 -14.83 15.12 -19.67
N LEU A 221 -14.26 15.27 -18.48
CA LEU A 221 -12.84 15.08 -18.18
C LEU A 221 -12.66 14.00 -17.12
N GLU A 222 -11.60 13.24 -17.25
CA GLU A 222 -11.24 12.18 -16.31
C GLU A 222 -9.83 12.42 -15.77
N ILE A 223 -9.64 12.29 -14.46
CA ILE A 223 -8.33 12.29 -13.82
C ILE A 223 -7.82 10.85 -13.84
N ARG A 224 -6.67 10.63 -14.47
CA ARG A 224 -6.03 9.31 -14.59
C ARG A 224 -5.03 9.02 -13.49
N GLY A 225 -4.47 10.05 -12.88
CA GLY A 225 -3.52 9.91 -11.78
C GLY A 225 -3.00 11.24 -11.29
N ALA A 226 -2.34 11.20 -10.14
CA ALA A 226 -1.66 12.35 -9.58
C ALA A 226 -0.41 11.90 -8.83
N ALA A 227 0.66 12.68 -8.93
CA ALA A 227 1.89 12.51 -8.17
C ALA A 227 2.24 13.82 -7.48
N ARG A 228 2.68 13.74 -6.23
CA ARG A 228 2.94 14.95 -5.40
C ARG A 228 4.25 14.87 -4.66
N ASP A 229 4.89 16.03 -4.61
CA ASP A 229 5.90 16.39 -3.61
C ASP A 229 5.26 17.49 -2.74
N PRO A 230 4.63 17.12 -1.61
CA PRO A 230 3.72 18.00 -0.87
C PRO A 230 4.35 19.34 -0.52
N GLY A 231 3.64 20.43 -0.80
CA GLY A 231 4.09 21.80 -0.56
C GLY A 231 5.17 22.32 -1.52
N SER A 232 5.57 21.55 -2.53
CA SER A 232 6.58 21.92 -3.52
C SER A 232 6.03 21.86 -4.95
N ARG A 233 5.76 20.66 -5.47
CA ARG A 233 5.28 20.47 -6.84
C ARG A 233 4.42 19.22 -6.96
N ALA A 234 3.47 19.25 -7.86
CA ALA A 234 2.64 18.10 -8.21
C ALA A 234 2.43 18.00 -9.72
N LYS A 235 2.12 16.80 -10.16
CA LYS A 235 1.65 16.52 -11.52
C LYS A 235 0.31 15.80 -11.45
N ILE A 236 -0.62 16.19 -12.32
CA ILE A 236 -1.93 15.55 -12.44
C ILE A 236 -2.19 15.20 -13.90
N ALA A 237 -2.56 13.95 -14.15
CA ALA A 237 -2.87 13.47 -15.48
C ALA A 237 -4.36 13.54 -15.75
N VAL A 238 -4.71 14.17 -16.86
CA VAL A 238 -6.10 14.37 -17.28
C VAL A 238 -6.33 13.85 -18.69
N LYS A 239 -7.48 13.20 -18.89
CA LYS A 239 -7.95 12.72 -20.19
C LYS A 239 -9.28 13.39 -20.52
N SER A 240 -9.46 13.80 -21.79
CA SER A 240 -10.77 14.25 -22.26
C SER A 240 -11.59 13.10 -22.84
N ASN A 241 -12.83 12.99 -22.42
CA ASN A 241 -13.81 12.08 -23.00
C ASN A 241 -14.58 12.74 -24.16
N ASP A 242 -14.55 14.07 -24.24
CA ASP A 242 -15.12 14.86 -25.37
C ASP A 242 -14.00 15.56 -26.15
N LYS A 243 -13.83 15.18 -27.42
CA LYS A 243 -12.80 15.73 -28.32
C LYS A 243 -12.88 17.25 -28.53
N ARG A 244 -13.98 17.89 -28.14
CA ARG A 244 -14.17 19.34 -28.27
C ARG A 244 -13.60 20.12 -27.09
N ILE A 245 -13.24 19.45 -26.00
CA ILE A 245 -12.75 20.07 -24.78
C ILE A 245 -11.23 19.88 -24.72
N ASP A 246 -10.52 20.98 -24.57
CA ASP A 246 -9.10 20.96 -24.21
C ASP A 246 -8.98 20.66 -22.71
N PRO A 247 -8.47 19.47 -22.32
CA PRO A 247 -8.41 19.08 -20.92
C PRO A 247 -7.46 19.95 -20.09
N VAL A 248 -6.36 20.37 -20.68
CA VAL A 248 -5.36 21.22 -20.01
C VAL A 248 -5.94 22.61 -19.78
N GLY A 249 -6.53 23.21 -20.83
CA GLY A 249 -7.14 24.52 -20.74
C GLY A 249 -8.31 24.59 -19.75
N ALA A 250 -9.15 23.55 -19.71
CA ALA A 250 -10.26 23.44 -18.76
C ALA A 250 -9.78 23.38 -17.30
N CYS A 251 -8.72 22.60 -17.03
CA CYS A 251 -8.12 22.49 -15.69
C CYS A 251 -7.38 23.76 -15.27
N VAL A 252 -6.70 24.45 -16.19
CA VAL A 252 -6.04 25.74 -15.93
C VAL A 252 -7.05 26.82 -15.60
N GLY A 253 -8.15 26.86 -16.38
CA GLY A 253 -9.19 27.87 -16.27
C GLY A 253 -8.78 29.24 -16.82
N MET A 254 -9.73 30.17 -16.86
CA MET A 254 -9.47 31.50 -17.38
C MET A 254 -8.33 32.20 -16.62
N ARG A 255 -7.27 32.56 -17.34
CA ARG A 255 -6.05 33.18 -16.79
C ARG A 255 -5.41 32.42 -15.62
N GLY A 256 -5.61 31.11 -15.59
CA GLY A 256 -5.05 30.24 -14.54
C GLY A 256 -5.81 30.29 -13.21
N ALA A 257 -7.04 30.80 -13.17
CA ALA A 257 -7.77 31.02 -11.93
C ALA A 257 -8.02 29.71 -11.15
N ARG A 258 -8.37 28.60 -11.86
CA ARG A 258 -8.65 27.30 -11.22
C ARG A 258 -7.39 26.69 -10.62
N VAL A 259 -6.33 26.56 -11.41
CA VAL A 259 -5.06 26.01 -10.92
C VAL A 259 -4.45 26.88 -9.81
N GLN A 260 -4.64 28.21 -9.87
CA GLN A 260 -4.17 29.11 -8.83
C GLN A 260 -4.94 28.92 -7.52
N ALA A 261 -6.25 28.69 -7.57
CA ALA A 261 -7.04 28.38 -6.37
C ALA A 261 -6.54 27.11 -5.69
N ILE A 262 -6.26 26.06 -6.47
CA ILE A 262 -5.70 24.81 -5.96
C ILE A 262 -4.29 25.01 -5.38
N THR A 263 -3.43 25.73 -6.10
CA THR A 263 -2.06 26.08 -5.63
C THR A 263 -2.11 26.83 -4.29
N ASN A 264 -3.03 27.76 -4.14
CA ASN A 264 -3.19 28.53 -2.89
C ASN A 264 -3.66 27.63 -1.73
N GLU A 265 -4.62 26.72 -1.99
CA GLU A 265 -5.09 25.77 -0.98
C GLU A 265 -3.97 24.82 -0.52
N LEU A 266 -3.05 24.44 -1.43
CA LEU A 266 -1.92 23.56 -1.15
C LEU A 266 -0.65 24.32 -0.70
N GLY A 267 -0.80 25.54 -0.18
CA GLY A 267 0.30 26.28 0.41
C GLY A 267 1.37 26.75 -0.59
N GLY A 268 1.01 26.97 -1.85
CA GLY A 268 1.91 27.41 -2.91
C GLY A 268 2.52 26.28 -3.74
N GLU A 269 2.03 25.07 -3.60
CA GLU A 269 2.46 23.90 -4.41
C GLU A 269 2.17 24.13 -5.89
N ARG A 270 3.18 24.01 -6.73
CA ARG A 270 3.04 24.19 -8.18
C ARG A 270 2.44 22.93 -8.78
N VAL A 271 1.38 23.09 -9.59
CA VAL A 271 0.68 21.98 -10.21
C VAL A 271 0.89 22.00 -11.71
N ASP A 272 1.50 20.94 -12.24
CA ASP A 272 1.63 20.68 -13.68
C ASP A 272 0.48 19.79 -14.13
N ILE A 273 -0.27 20.23 -15.14
CA ILE A 273 -1.34 19.46 -15.74
C ILE A 273 -0.79 18.71 -16.93
N VAL A 274 -0.87 17.39 -16.90
CA VAL A 274 -0.32 16.47 -17.90
C VAL A 274 -1.46 15.87 -18.71
N LEU A 275 -1.34 15.93 -20.04
CA LEU A 275 -2.26 15.24 -20.92
C LEU A 275 -1.98 13.74 -20.88
N TRP A 276 -2.97 12.97 -20.47
CA TRP A 276 -2.88 11.51 -20.50
C TRP A 276 -3.01 11.00 -21.95
N ASP A 277 -2.25 9.97 -22.29
CA ASP A 277 -2.28 9.31 -23.60
C ASP A 277 -2.35 7.80 -23.42
N ASP A 278 -3.00 7.12 -24.37
CA ASP A 278 -3.09 5.65 -24.39
C ASP A 278 -1.72 5.01 -24.74
N ASN A 279 -0.87 5.76 -25.46
CA ASN A 279 0.51 5.36 -25.76
C ASN A 279 1.41 5.72 -24.57
N PRO A 280 2.02 4.72 -23.88
CA PRO A 280 2.87 4.96 -22.70
C PRO A 280 4.03 5.92 -22.98
N ALA A 281 4.69 5.80 -24.14
CA ALA A 281 5.79 6.67 -24.51
C ALA A 281 5.34 8.14 -24.64
N GLN A 282 4.21 8.38 -25.32
CA GLN A 282 3.65 9.72 -25.44
C GLN A 282 3.21 10.28 -24.09
N TYR A 283 2.63 9.44 -23.23
CA TYR A 283 2.25 9.84 -21.88
C TYR A 283 3.47 10.24 -21.03
N VAL A 284 4.57 9.49 -21.12
CA VAL A 284 5.82 9.84 -20.44
C VAL A 284 6.40 11.14 -20.99
N ILE A 285 6.41 11.36 -22.32
CA ILE A 285 6.83 12.62 -22.92
C ILE A 285 6.03 13.79 -22.34
N ASN A 286 4.70 13.65 -22.27
CA ASN A 286 3.83 14.67 -21.69
C ASN A 286 4.12 14.90 -20.20
N ALA A 287 4.42 13.83 -19.45
CA ALA A 287 4.74 13.89 -18.03
C ALA A 287 6.09 14.53 -17.72
N MET A 288 7.03 14.49 -18.69
CA MET A 288 8.36 15.12 -18.56
C MET A 288 8.32 16.65 -18.68
N ALA A 289 7.21 17.23 -19.16
CA ALA A 289 7.07 18.68 -19.22
C ALA A 289 7.51 19.34 -17.89
N PRO A 290 8.20 20.49 -17.94
CA PRO A 290 8.44 21.39 -19.08
C PRO A 290 9.71 21.08 -19.90
N ALA A 291 10.34 19.92 -19.75
CA ALA A 291 11.50 19.54 -20.52
C ALA A 291 11.06 18.96 -21.88
N ASP A 292 11.79 19.33 -22.92
CA ASP A 292 11.58 18.78 -24.27
C ASP A 292 12.37 17.47 -24.40
N VAL A 293 11.66 16.39 -24.70
CA VAL A 293 12.22 15.06 -24.95
C VAL A 293 12.57 14.94 -26.44
N THR A 294 13.78 14.51 -26.72
CA THR A 294 14.27 14.34 -28.11
C THR A 294 13.94 12.95 -28.64
N SER A 295 14.21 11.92 -27.85
CA SER A 295 13.87 10.54 -28.16
C SER A 295 13.56 9.76 -26.89
N ILE A 296 12.82 8.66 -27.04
CA ILE A 296 12.46 7.76 -25.96
C ILE A 296 12.59 6.32 -26.45
N ILE A 297 13.13 5.48 -25.62
CA ILE A 297 13.24 4.04 -25.86
C ILE A 297 12.49 3.34 -24.76
N VAL A 298 11.61 2.45 -25.14
CA VAL A 298 10.74 1.70 -24.24
C VAL A 298 11.30 0.30 -24.07
N ASP A 299 11.56 -0.07 -22.84
CA ASP A 299 11.90 -1.42 -22.42
C ASP A 299 10.68 -1.97 -21.65
N GLU A 300 9.91 -2.82 -22.32
CA GLU A 300 8.68 -3.39 -21.77
C GLU A 300 9.00 -4.47 -20.73
N ASP A 301 10.09 -5.20 -20.88
CA ASP A 301 10.49 -6.32 -20.02
C ASP A 301 10.87 -5.82 -18.61
N ASN A 302 11.65 -4.74 -18.55
CA ASN A 302 12.07 -4.11 -17.30
C ASN A 302 11.12 -2.99 -16.84
N HIS A 303 10.03 -2.76 -17.57
CA HIS A 303 9.08 -1.68 -17.32
C HIS A 303 9.77 -0.32 -17.15
N SER A 304 10.75 -0.05 -17.99
CA SER A 304 11.59 1.15 -17.95
C SER A 304 11.62 1.89 -19.29
N MET A 305 11.94 3.17 -19.22
CA MET A 305 12.10 4.01 -20.42
C MET A 305 13.35 4.85 -20.30
N ASP A 306 14.18 4.80 -21.35
CA ASP A 306 15.34 5.67 -21.51
C ASP A 306 14.93 6.92 -22.29
N ILE A 307 15.12 8.08 -21.67
CA ILE A 307 14.66 9.37 -22.16
C ILE A 307 15.87 10.22 -22.52
N ALA A 308 16.05 10.50 -23.80
CA ALA A 308 17.07 11.39 -24.26
C ALA A 308 16.57 12.83 -24.37
N VAL A 309 17.34 13.72 -23.85
CA VAL A 309 17.12 15.17 -23.93
C VAL A 309 18.39 15.89 -24.42
N ASN A 310 18.23 17.10 -24.95
CA ASN A 310 19.38 17.93 -25.26
C ASN A 310 20.15 18.28 -23.96
N ALA A 311 21.45 18.40 -24.03
CA ALA A 311 22.31 18.72 -22.89
C ALA A 311 21.83 19.95 -22.09
N ASP A 312 21.36 20.98 -22.80
CA ASP A 312 20.83 22.21 -22.20
C ASP A 312 19.54 21.96 -21.37
N ASN A 313 18.75 20.93 -21.71
CA ASN A 313 17.49 20.58 -21.09
C ASN A 313 17.64 19.51 -20.00
N LEU A 314 18.79 18.87 -19.86
CA LEU A 314 19.02 17.77 -18.92
C LEU A 314 18.70 18.17 -17.46
N ALA A 315 19.21 19.32 -17.04
CA ALA A 315 18.96 19.84 -15.69
C ALA A 315 17.48 20.11 -15.44
N GLN A 316 16.73 20.55 -16.46
CA GLN A 316 15.30 20.81 -16.40
C GLN A 316 14.49 19.50 -16.39
N ALA A 317 14.92 18.51 -17.18
CA ALA A 317 14.29 17.19 -17.25
C ALA A 317 14.41 16.46 -15.91
N ILE A 318 15.59 16.45 -15.32
CA ILE A 318 15.82 15.87 -13.98
C ILE A 318 15.08 16.68 -12.93
N GLY A 319 15.14 18.01 -13.01
CA GLY A 319 14.61 18.92 -12.02
C GLY A 319 15.45 18.99 -10.74
N ARG A 320 15.11 19.91 -9.85
CA ARG A 320 15.83 20.08 -8.59
C ARG A 320 15.74 18.81 -7.73
N ASN A 321 16.88 18.22 -7.38
CA ASN A 321 16.99 16.96 -6.63
C ASN A 321 16.20 15.80 -7.26
N GLY A 322 16.14 15.73 -8.59
CA GLY A 322 15.39 14.69 -9.30
C GLY A 322 13.86 14.81 -9.22
N GLN A 323 13.33 15.95 -8.78
CA GLN A 323 11.89 16.12 -8.53
C GLN A 323 11.04 15.87 -9.77
N ASN A 324 11.45 16.35 -10.95
CA ASN A 324 10.65 16.22 -12.15
C ASN A 324 10.56 14.75 -12.63
N VAL A 325 11.70 14.06 -12.67
CA VAL A 325 11.75 12.63 -13.02
C VAL A 325 10.97 11.79 -12.00
N ARG A 326 11.20 12.01 -10.71
CA ARG A 326 10.49 11.28 -9.65
C ARG A 326 8.98 11.44 -9.75
N LEU A 327 8.47 12.65 -9.97
CA LEU A 327 7.04 12.89 -10.14
C LEU A 327 6.50 12.27 -11.42
N ALA A 328 7.26 12.30 -12.53
CA ALA A 328 6.89 11.65 -13.78
C ALA A 328 6.84 10.11 -13.61
N THR A 329 7.84 9.52 -12.96
CA THR A 329 7.89 8.09 -12.62
C THR A 329 6.67 7.69 -11.78
N GLN A 330 6.37 8.43 -10.70
CA GLN A 330 5.20 8.15 -9.85
C GLN A 330 3.87 8.30 -10.59
N LEU A 331 3.78 9.25 -11.51
CA LEU A 331 2.56 9.52 -12.26
C LEU A 331 2.30 8.45 -13.33
N THR A 332 3.35 8.02 -14.04
CA THR A 332 3.24 7.10 -15.17
C THR A 332 3.37 5.64 -14.77
N GLY A 333 4.03 5.37 -13.64
CA GLY A 333 4.35 4.03 -13.16
C GLY A 333 5.58 3.40 -13.83
N TRP A 334 6.22 4.08 -14.80
CA TRP A 334 7.40 3.60 -15.50
C TRP A 334 8.68 4.09 -14.82
N THR A 335 9.71 3.27 -14.78
CA THR A 335 11.05 3.68 -14.35
C THR A 335 11.68 4.53 -15.45
N LEU A 336 12.02 5.78 -15.15
CA LEU A 336 12.48 6.75 -16.12
C LEU A 336 13.97 7.04 -15.95
N ASN A 337 14.78 6.71 -16.95
CA ASN A 337 16.19 7.03 -17.00
C ASN A 337 16.41 8.22 -17.94
N VAL A 338 16.85 9.34 -17.38
CA VAL A 338 17.04 10.58 -18.17
C VAL A 338 18.51 10.79 -18.44
N MET A 339 18.84 10.95 -19.71
CA MET A 339 20.21 11.13 -20.17
C MET A 339 20.29 12.09 -21.37
N THR A 340 21.49 12.47 -21.76
CA THR A 340 21.67 13.24 -22.99
C THR A 340 21.59 12.33 -24.22
N THR A 341 21.30 12.92 -25.38
CA THR A 341 21.34 12.19 -26.66
C THR A 341 22.68 11.54 -26.93
N GLU A 342 23.78 12.18 -26.50
CA GLU A 342 25.13 11.62 -26.61
C GLU A 342 25.30 10.39 -25.71
N GLN A 343 24.90 10.47 -24.47
CA GLN A 343 24.95 9.35 -23.54
C GLN A 343 24.07 8.17 -23.96
N LEU A 344 22.89 8.45 -24.53
CA LEU A 344 22.04 7.40 -25.09
C LEU A 344 22.73 6.67 -26.23
N ASN A 345 23.33 7.42 -27.17
CA ASN A 345 24.07 6.84 -28.28
C ASN A 345 25.29 6.03 -27.81
N GLU A 346 26.03 6.54 -26.81
CA GLU A 346 27.14 5.79 -26.19
C GLU A 346 26.67 4.50 -25.53
N LYS A 347 25.53 4.54 -24.82
CA LYS A 347 24.89 3.36 -24.19
C LYS A 347 24.54 2.33 -25.27
N HIS A 348 23.84 2.74 -26.33
CA HIS A 348 23.51 1.87 -27.46
C HIS A 348 24.74 1.24 -28.10
N GLN A 349 25.75 2.05 -28.43
CA GLN A 349 26.98 1.53 -29.00
C GLN A 349 27.70 0.53 -28.09
N ALA A 350 27.62 0.75 -26.75
CA ALA A 350 28.19 -0.19 -25.80
C ALA A 350 27.36 -1.49 -25.71
N GLU A 351 26.04 -1.40 -25.78
CA GLU A 351 25.13 -2.55 -25.86
C GLU A 351 25.31 -3.33 -27.13
N ASP A 352 25.31 -2.66 -28.30
CA ASP A 352 25.55 -3.26 -29.60
C ASP A 352 26.91 -3.96 -29.63
N THR A 353 27.96 -3.34 -29.07
CA THR A 353 29.29 -3.94 -28.98
C THR A 353 29.31 -5.18 -28.11
N LYS A 354 28.55 -5.20 -26.99
CA LYS A 354 28.41 -6.38 -26.14
C LYS A 354 27.72 -7.54 -26.89
N VAL A 355 26.62 -7.23 -27.59
CA VAL A 355 25.86 -8.22 -28.38
C VAL A 355 26.73 -8.72 -29.57
N LEU A 356 27.43 -7.84 -30.25
CA LEU A 356 28.34 -8.19 -31.31
C LEU A 356 29.41 -9.18 -30.81
N ASN A 357 30.06 -8.89 -29.70
CA ASN A 357 31.04 -9.78 -29.07
C ASN A 357 30.41 -11.11 -28.65
N LEU A 358 29.19 -11.09 -28.12
CA LEU A 358 28.46 -12.30 -27.77
C LEU A 358 28.22 -13.20 -28.98
N PHE A 359 27.78 -12.64 -30.10
CA PHE A 359 27.55 -13.39 -31.35
C PHE A 359 28.86 -13.92 -31.94
N MET A 360 29.93 -13.10 -31.95
CA MET A 360 31.24 -13.54 -32.41
C MET A 360 31.78 -14.70 -31.54
N ASP A 361 31.71 -14.58 -30.20
CA ASP A 361 32.29 -15.58 -29.31
C ASP A 361 31.45 -16.85 -29.21
N LYS A 362 30.12 -16.75 -29.19
CA LYS A 362 29.21 -17.91 -28.96
C LYS A 362 28.76 -18.57 -30.26
N LEU A 363 28.51 -17.79 -31.31
CA LEU A 363 28.10 -18.33 -32.61
C LEU A 363 29.27 -18.57 -33.54
N GLY A 364 30.48 -18.05 -33.22
CA GLY A 364 31.65 -18.17 -34.06
C GLY A 364 31.53 -17.42 -35.40
N LEU A 365 30.77 -16.30 -35.37
CA LEU A 365 30.61 -15.44 -36.54
C LEU A 365 31.78 -14.48 -36.70
N ASP A 366 32.02 -14.05 -37.94
CA ASP A 366 32.87 -12.91 -38.18
C ASP A 366 32.14 -11.59 -37.85
N GLU A 367 32.92 -10.52 -37.74
CA GLU A 367 32.41 -9.20 -37.34
C GLU A 367 31.33 -8.67 -38.31
N GLU A 368 31.45 -8.94 -39.62
CA GLU A 368 30.49 -8.49 -40.63
C GLU A 368 29.13 -9.17 -40.47
N PHE A 369 29.10 -10.48 -40.25
CA PHE A 369 27.85 -11.24 -40.04
C PHE A 369 27.23 -10.93 -38.67
N ALA A 370 28.04 -10.79 -37.62
CA ALA A 370 27.53 -10.42 -36.31
C ALA A 370 26.92 -9.00 -36.34
N GLN A 371 27.53 -8.06 -37.10
CA GLN A 371 27.00 -6.71 -37.25
C GLN A 371 25.64 -6.70 -37.98
N ILE A 372 25.47 -7.53 -39.01
CA ILE A 372 24.18 -7.66 -39.72
C ILE A 372 23.05 -8.08 -38.75
N LEU A 373 23.32 -9.03 -37.89
CA LEU A 373 22.32 -9.45 -36.88
C LEU A 373 21.97 -8.36 -35.88
N VAL A 374 22.98 -7.61 -35.43
CA VAL A 374 22.78 -6.46 -34.52
C VAL A 374 22.00 -5.34 -35.20
N ASP A 375 22.33 -5.01 -36.44
CA ASP A 375 21.66 -3.97 -37.24
C ASP A 375 20.19 -4.32 -37.53
N GLU A 376 19.85 -5.61 -37.64
CA GLU A 376 18.48 -6.12 -37.79
C GLU A 376 17.71 -6.24 -36.43
N GLY A 377 18.38 -5.88 -35.32
CA GLY A 377 17.77 -5.75 -34.00
C GLY A 377 17.79 -7.02 -33.14
N PHE A 378 18.60 -8.03 -33.50
CA PHE A 378 18.79 -9.20 -32.62
C PHE A 378 19.68 -8.82 -31.43
N THR A 379 19.19 -9.11 -30.24
CA THR A 379 19.83 -8.73 -28.95
C THR A 379 20.29 -9.93 -28.14
N SER A 380 19.76 -11.12 -28.42
CA SER A 380 20.01 -12.32 -27.63
C SER A 380 20.25 -13.57 -28.48
N LEU A 381 20.90 -14.59 -27.88
CA LEU A 381 21.07 -15.90 -28.52
C LEU A 381 19.74 -16.63 -28.70
N GLU A 382 18.80 -16.40 -27.80
CA GLU A 382 17.46 -16.96 -27.79
C GLU A 382 16.67 -16.49 -29.01
N GLU A 383 16.74 -15.20 -29.34
CA GLU A 383 16.08 -14.65 -30.52
C GLU A 383 16.61 -15.33 -31.81
N VAL A 384 17.92 -15.44 -31.95
CA VAL A 384 18.53 -16.11 -33.09
C VAL A 384 18.17 -17.60 -33.16
N ALA A 385 18.10 -18.27 -32.00
CA ALA A 385 17.83 -19.71 -31.92
C ALA A 385 16.40 -20.09 -32.31
N TYR A 386 15.41 -19.22 -32.03
CA TYR A 386 13.99 -19.55 -32.11
C TYR A 386 13.19 -18.73 -33.13
N VAL A 387 13.78 -17.71 -33.75
CA VAL A 387 13.14 -16.97 -34.83
C VAL A 387 12.86 -17.89 -36.05
N PRO A 388 11.74 -17.70 -36.76
CA PRO A 388 11.47 -18.49 -37.96
C PRO A 388 12.56 -18.33 -39.03
N VAL A 389 13.01 -19.43 -39.68
CA VAL A 389 14.01 -19.41 -40.75
C VAL A 389 13.64 -18.42 -41.86
N SER A 390 12.33 -18.28 -42.14
CA SER A 390 11.83 -17.34 -43.17
C SER A 390 12.10 -15.87 -42.84
N GLU A 391 12.26 -15.51 -41.58
CA GLU A 391 12.61 -14.15 -41.19
C GLU A 391 14.10 -13.91 -41.34
N LEU A 392 14.95 -14.88 -40.99
CA LEU A 392 16.40 -14.80 -41.17
C LEU A 392 16.77 -14.81 -42.65
N THR A 393 16.07 -15.56 -43.51
CA THR A 393 16.30 -15.55 -44.98
C THR A 393 15.89 -14.23 -45.65
N ALA A 394 15.07 -13.42 -45.01
CA ALA A 394 14.65 -12.12 -45.49
C ALA A 394 15.74 -11.03 -45.28
N ILE A 395 16.75 -11.34 -44.48
CA ILE A 395 17.87 -10.41 -44.17
C ILE A 395 18.89 -10.41 -45.32
N ASP A 396 19.21 -9.24 -45.80
CA ASP A 396 20.24 -9.08 -46.85
C ASP A 396 21.60 -9.61 -46.34
N GLY A 397 22.12 -10.65 -47.00
CA GLY A 397 23.38 -11.31 -46.61
C GLY A 397 23.22 -12.64 -45.87
N LEU A 398 21.99 -13.06 -45.53
CA LEU A 398 21.67 -14.34 -44.92
C LEU A 398 20.69 -15.17 -45.79
N GLU A 399 20.98 -15.27 -47.10
CA GLU A 399 20.08 -15.96 -48.07
C GLU A 399 20.22 -17.48 -48.09
N ASP A 400 21.24 -18.06 -47.42
CA ASP A 400 21.54 -19.49 -47.44
C ASP A 400 20.83 -20.20 -46.24
N GLU A 401 19.82 -21.02 -46.55
CA GLU A 401 19.07 -21.78 -45.55
C GLU A 401 19.94 -22.77 -44.75
N ASP A 402 20.96 -23.38 -45.39
CA ASP A 402 21.88 -24.29 -44.69
C ASP A 402 22.72 -23.56 -43.65
N LEU A 403 23.16 -22.33 -43.96
CA LEU A 403 23.91 -21.46 -43.03
C LEU A 403 23.05 -21.02 -41.86
N ILE A 404 21.78 -20.71 -42.10
CA ILE A 404 20.83 -20.29 -41.07
C ILE A 404 20.50 -21.46 -40.11
N GLU A 405 20.29 -22.67 -40.63
CA GLU A 405 20.07 -23.85 -39.80
C GLU A 405 21.32 -24.15 -38.94
N GLU A 406 22.51 -23.98 -39.47
CA GLU A 406 23.74 -24.13 -38.69
C GLU A 406 23.87 -23.03 -37.63
N LEU A 407 23.53 -21.79 -37.94
CA LEU A 407 23.52 -20.65 -37.01
C LEU A 407 22.56 -20.91 -35.83
N GLN A 408 21.33 -21.33 -36.13
CA GLN A 408 20.33 -21.67 -35.12
C GLN A 408 20.76 -22.86 -34.26
N SER A 409 21.40 -23.86 -34.86
CA SER A 409 21.94 -24.99 -34.11
C SER A 409 23.03 -24.54 -33.15
N ARG A 410 23.97 -23.71 -33.60
CA ARG A 410 25.02 -23.15 -32.75
C ARG A 410 24.47 -22.29 -31.62
N ALA A 411 23.43 -21.49 -31.89
CA ALA A 411 22.73 -20.71 -30.86
C ALA A 411 22.08 -21.60 -29.78
N LYS A 412 21.38 -22.65 -30.19
CA LYS A 412 20.79 -23.65 -29.26
C LYS A 412 21.83 -24.40 -28.46
N ASP A 413 22.94 -24.76 -29.08
CA ASP A 413 24.07 -25.42 -28.40
C ASP A 413 24.76 -24.49 -27.41
N ALA A 414 24.91 -23.20 -27.74
CA ALA A 414 25.45 -22.20 -26.84
C ALA A 414 24.56 -21.97 -25.63
N ILE A 415 23.23 -21.88 -25.82
CA ILE A 415 22.25 -21.72 -24.73
C ILE A 415 22.28 -22.96 -23.82
N THR A 416 22.26 -24.17 -24.39
CA THR A 416 22.33 -25.42 -23.62
C THR A 416 23.66 -25.58 -22.88
N ALA A 417 24.77 -25.16 -23.48
CA ALA A 417 26.08 -25.16 -22.84
C ALA A 417 26.16 -24.16 -21.69
N ALA A 418 25.57 -22.97 -21.87
CA ALA A 418 25.48 -21.95 -20.79
C ALA A 418 24.66 -22.47 -19.61
N ALA A 419 23.48 -23.04 -19.88
CA ALA A 419 22.63 -23.64 -18.85
C ALA A 419 23.30 -24.80 -18.12
N ALA A 420 24.05 -25.64 -18.84
CA ALA A 420 24.80 -26.75 -18.25
C ALA A 420 25.98 -26.24 -17.40
N ALA A 421 26.66 -25.18 -17.82
CA ALA A 421 27.74 -24.56 -17.07
C ALA A 421 27.24 -23.90 -15.77
N GLU A 422 26.08 -23.23 -15.83
CA GLU A 422 25.41 -22.69 -14.66
C GLU A 422 25.04 -23.80 -13.68
N GLU A 423 24.44 -24.91 -14.16
CA GLU A 423 24.09 -26.04 -13.32
C GLU A 423 25.31 -26.70 -12.67
N GLU A 424 26.42 -26.81 -13.38
CA GLU A 424 27.67 -27.34 -12.84
C GLU A 424 28.29 -26.38 -11.83
N ALA A 425 28.21 -25.07 -12.06
CA ALA A 425 28.67 -24.06 -11.12
C ALA A 425 27.81 -24.02 -9.84
N LEU A 426 26.49 -24.12 -9.98
CA LEU A 426 25.55 -24.25 -8.83
C LEU A 426 25.89 -25.49 -7.98
N LYS A 427 26.17 -26.63 -8.62
CA LYS A 427 26.57 -27.86 -7.93
C LYS A 427 27.94 -27.73 -7.24
N LYS A 428 28.89 -26.99 -7.85
CA LYS A 428 30.24 -26.74 -7.26
C LYS A 428 30.18 -25.73 -6.11
N ALA A 429 29.30 -24.74 -6.20
CA ALA A 429 29.10 -23.71 -5.17
C ALA A 429 28.43 -24.24 -3.91
N ASN A 430 27.87 -25.46 -3.96
CA ASN A 430 27.22 -26.14 -2.82
C ASN A 430 26.14 -25.26 -2.17
N ILE A 431 25.26 -24.68 -3.01
CA ILE A 431 24.21 -23.78 -2.57
C ILE A 431 23.19 -24.54 -1.72
N GLU A 432 22.75 -23.93 -0.65
CA GLU A 432 21.77 -24.49 0.26
C GLU A 432 20.40 -24.64 -0.43
N ASP A 433 19.76 -25.81 -0.31
CA ASP A 433 18.43 -26.09 -0.88
C ASP A 433 17.37 -25.08 -0.39
N ARG A 434 17.53 -24.52 0.80
CA ARG A 434 16.64 -23.51 1.35
C ARG A 434 16.72 -22.17 0.60
N LEU A 435 17.90 -21.81 0.09
CA LEU A 435 18.09 -20.61 -0.73
C LEU A 435 17.39 -20.77 -2.09
N LEU A 436 17.49 -21.96 -2.71
CA LEU A 436 16.86 -22.28 -3.98
C LEU A 436 15.32 -22.35 -3.90
N ASN A 437 14.77 -22.60 -2.72
CA ASN A 437 13.33 -22.72 -2.48
C ASN A 437 12.67 -21.42 -2.02
N LEU A 438 13.39 -20.29 -1.99
CA LEU A 438 12.77 -18.99 -1.73
C LEU A 438 11.76 -18.64 -2.85
N GLU A 439 10.64 -18.06 -2.43
CA GLU A 439 9.59 -17.62 -3.36
C GLU A 439 10.15 -16.55 -4.32
N GLY A 440 10.04 -16.79 -5.62
CA GLY A 440 10.60 -15.92 -6.67
C GLY A 440 12.06 -16.18 -7.02
N MET A 441 12.78 -17.03 -6.30
CA MET A 441 14.17 -17.39 -6.62
C MET A 441 14.20 -18.27 -7.85
N ASN A 442 14.98 -17.87 -8.85
CA ASN A 442 15.28 -18.70 -10.00
C ASN A 442 16.76 -19.18 -9.97
N ARG A 443 17.07 -20.17 -10.81
CA ARG A 443 18.42 -20.75 -10.85
C ARG A 443 19.48 -19.77 -11.28
N HIS A 444 19.13 -18.86 -12.17
CA HIS A 444 20.04 -17.83 -12.69
C HIS A 444 20.41 -16.81 -11.60
N ILE A 445 19.42 -16.32 -10.84
CA ILE A 445 19.65 -15.45 -9.68
C ILE A 445 20.51 -16.17 -8.62
N ALA A 446 20.22 -17.43 -8.34
CA ALA A 446 21.01 -18.21 -7.39
C ALA A 446 22.48 -18.39 -7.85
N PHE A 447 22.70 -18.54 -9.16
CA PHE A 447 24.05 -18.57 -9.74
C PHE A 447 24.78 -17.23 -9.55
N LYS A 448 24.10 -16.10 -9.83
CA LYS A 448 24.66 -14.77 -9.62
C LYS A 448 24.98 -14.47 -8.14
N LEU A 449 24.15 -14.95 -7.23
CA LEU A 449 24.42 -14.88 -5.79
C LEU A 449 25.67 -15.72 -5.40
N ALA A 450 25.78 -16.92 -5.99
CA ALA A 450 26.94 -17.79 -5.75
C ALA A 450 28.26 -17.20 -6.29
N GLU A 451 28.23 -16.49 -7.43
CA GLU A 451 29.40 -15.73 -7.94
C GLU A 451 29.87 -14.68 -6.91
N LYS A 452 28.95 -14.11 -6.14
CA LYS A 452 29.25 -13.19 -5.02
C LYS A 452 29.53 -13.89 -3.69
N GLN A 453 29.71 -15.21 -3.70
CA GLN A 453 29.95 -16.05 -2.53
C GLN A 453 28.78 -16.07 -1.52
N ILE A 454 27.57 -15.79 -1.97
CA ILE A 454 26.33 -15.90 -1.19
C ILE A 454 25.72 -17.27 -1.54
N THR A 455 25.94 -18.27 -0.69
CA THR A 455 25.53 -19.66 -0.93
C THR A 455 24.53 -20.20 0.07
N THR A 456 24.30 -19.46 1.17
CA THR A 456 23.39 -19.82 2.25
C THR A 456 22.35 -18.74 2.50
N LEU A 457 21.22 -19.11 3.10
CA LEU A 457 20.19 -18.17 3.54
C LEU A 457 20.70 -17.14 4.55
N GLU A 458 21.63 -17.58 5.43
CA GLU A 458 22.21 -16.71 6.45
C GLU A 458 23.10 -15.63 5.82
N GLU A 459 23.92 -16.02 4.83
CA GLU A 459 24.74 -15.05 4.07
C GLU A 459 23.88 -14.05 3.31
N LEU A 460 22.74 -14.48 2.73
CA LEU A 460 21.80 -13.56 2.07
C LEU A 460 21.11 -12.62 3.07
N ALA A 461 20.75 -13.12 4.25
CA ALA A 461 20.12 -12.33 5.31
C ALA A 461 21.02 -11.21 5.85
N GLU A 462 22.34 -11.40 5.80
CA GLU A 462 23.34 -10.43 6.23
C GLU A 462 23.59 -9.31 5.21
N GLN A 463 23.21 -9.50 3.92
CA GLN A 463 23.44 -8.51 2.88
C GLN A 463 22.54 -7.29 3.01
N GLY A 464 22.98 -6.16 2.43
CA GLY A 464 22.15 -4.99 2.15
C GLY A 464 21.66 -4.99 0.70
N VAL A 465 20.60 -4.21 0.42
CA VAL A 465 20.10 -4.06 -0.96
C VAL A 465 21.16 -3.51 -1.89
N ASP A 466 22.02 -2.61 -1.38
CA ASP A 466 23.12 -2.01 -2.14
C ASP A 466 24.21 -3.03 -2.53
N ASP A 467 24.38 -4.12 -1.76
CA ASP A 467 25.36 -5.16 -2.04
C ASP A 467 24.93 -6.10 -3.19
N LEU A 468 23.64 -6.11 -3.48
CA LEU A 468 23.03 -6.87 -4.58
C LEU A 468 22.73 -6.01 -5.82
N ALA A 469 22.94 -4.70 -5.75
CA ALA A 469 22.63 -3.76 -6.82
C ALA A 469 23.42 -4.00 -8.12
N ASP A 470 24.56 -4.70 -8.05
CA ASP A 470 25.39 -5.05 -9.22
C ASP A 470 24.85 -6.26 -10.01
N ILE A 471 23.78 -6.91 -9.54
CA ILE A 471 23.14 -8.01 -10.27
C ILE A 471 22.11 -7.41 -11.20
N GLU A 472 22.45 -7.29 -12.49
CA GLU A 472 21.66 -6.58 -13.52
C GLU A 472 20.20 -7.10 -13.65
N GLU A 473 19.94 -8.35 -13.28
CA GLU A 473 18.63 -9.01 -13.38
C GLU A 473 17.82 -8.95 -12.08
N LEU A 474 18.34 -8.30 -11.05
CA LEU A 474 17.70 -8.20 -9.75
C LEU A 474 17.31 -6.75 -9.46
N THR A 475 16.01 -6.46 -9.45
CA THR A 475 15.54 -5.13 -9.06
C THR A 475 15.80 -4.89 -7.57
N ALA A 476 15.98 -3.63 -7.17
CA ALA A 476 16.18 -3.28 -5.76
C ALA A 476 15.02 -3.74 -4.86
N GLU A 477 13.81 -3.82 -5.40
CA GLU A 477 12.62 -4.31 -4.72
C GLU A 477 12.67 -5.83 -4.52
N GLN A 478 13.01 -6.58 -5.56
CA GLN A 478 13.22 -8.04 -5.48
C GLN A 478 14.38 -8.39 -4.55
N ALA A 479 15.49 -7.64 -4.60
CA ALA A 479 16.61 -7.82 -3.68
C ALA A 479 16.17 -7.61 -2.22
N ALA A 480 15.37 -6.57 -1.96
CA ALA A 480 14.81 -6.32 -0.63
C ALA A 480 13.89 -7.46 -0.18
N ASP A 481 13.04 -7.97 -1.06
CA ASP A 481 12.12 -9.07 -0.77
C ASP A 481 12.88 -10.37 -0.45
N PHE A 482 13.91 -10.73 -1.21
CA PHE A 482 14.75 -11.89 -0.93
C PHE A 482 15.51 -11.76 0.40
N ILE A 483 16.09 -10.60 0.68
CA ILE A 483 16.77 -10.34 1.96
C ILE A 483 15.76 -10.42 3.11
N MET A 484 14.58 -9.85 2.98
CA MET A 484 13.55 -9.90 4.02
C MET A 484 13.00 -11.32 4.22
N ALA A 485 12.80 -12.07 3.14
CA ALA A 485 12.40 -13.47 3.21
C ALA A 485 13.47 -14.32 3.93
N ALA A 486 14.74 -14.14 3.58
CA ALA A 486 15.86 -14.80 4.25
C ALA A 486 15.94 -14.45 5.74
N ARG A 487 15.80 -13.17 6.11
CA ARG A 487 15.76 -12.71 7.52
C ARG A 487 14.58 -13.29 8.28
N ASN A 488 13.40 -13.35 7.68
CA ASN A 488 12.22 -13.93 8.30
C ASN A 488 12.44 -15.42 8.62
N ILE A 489 13.08 -16.17 7.73
CA ILE A 489 13.37 -17.59 7.93
C ILE A 489 14.49 -17.78 8.95
N CYS A 490 15.58 -16.99 8.88
CA CYS A 490 16.76 -17.18 9.75
C CYS A 490 16.60 -16.58 11.14
N TRP A 491 15.89 -15.45 11.29
CA TRP A 491 15.87 -14.68 12.55
C TRP A 491 14.50 -14.61 13.25
N PHE A 492 13.40 -14.88 12.54
CA PHE A 492 12.05 -14.71 13.09
C PHE A 492 11.18 -15.97 13.02
N SER A 493 11.59 -17.04 12.36
CA SER A 493 10.91 -18.33 12.48
C SER A 493 11.37 -19.01 13.78
N GLU A 494 10.66 -18.74 14.87
CA GLU A 494 10.63 -19.66 16.02
C GLU A 494 9.83 -20.90 15.59
N GLU A 495 10.34 -22.09 15.94
CA GLU A 495 9.81 -23.44 15.67
C GLU A 495 8.30 -23.60 15.87
#